data_9640764e2b01d81bedea14107255882b
#
_entry.id   9640764e2b01d81bedea14107255882b
#
_cell.length_a   1.000
_cell.length_b   1.000
_cell.length_c   1.000
_cell.angle_alpha   90.00
_cell.angle_beta   90.00
_cell.angle_gamma   90.00
#
_symmetry.space_group_name_H-M   'P 1'
#
loop_
_entity.id
_entity.type
_entity.pdbx_description
1 polymer ?
#
loop_
_entity_poly.entity_id
_entity_poly.type
_entity_poly.pdbx_seq_one_letter_code
_entity_poly.pdbx_strand_id
1 'polypeptide(L)'
;MSPDPDKKGQRGQSLVEFALSSVVLLLLVGGLVDIGRAIYITEGLSSAAREGARHGAWFDAPHQSSPYLYDAQIKAVVDQELAANSLPASVLKNPTTTCPSVADGNTFHNPPYTNASYPATVNQPWLYICYDNAAGVDFTSAASGQGGQDVNVIVLYTYSPLTPLLGNQFGTFHLASNEHLTVQGP
;
A
#
# COMPACT_ATOMS: atom_id res chain seq x y z
N MET A 1 65.85 -23.60 11.24
CA MET A 1 64.64 -23.42 10.36
C MET A 1 64.01 -22.14 10.82
N SER A 2 64.35 -20.97 10.21
CA SER A 2 63.76 -19.67 10.56
C SER A 2 62.33 -19.55 10.02
N PRO A 3 61.36 -19.11 10.81
CA PRO A 3 60.01 -18.89 10.31
C PRO A 3 60.05 -17.71 9.34
N ASP A 4 59.46 -17.95 8.17
CA ASP A 4 59.34 -17.01 7.07
C ASP A 4 58.47 -15.80 7.51
N PRO A 5 59.01 -14.57 7.59
CA PRO A 5 58.33 -13.40 8.09
C PRO A 5 57.15 -12.95 7.18
N ASP A 6 57.14 -13.33 5.91
CA ASP A 6 56.11 -12.91 4.92
C ASP A 6 54.73 -13.59 5.13
N LYS A 7 54.69 -14.73 5.78
CA LYS A 7 53.42 -15.46 6.05
C LYS A 7 52.50 -14.79 7.07
N LYS A 8 53.02 -13.88 7.90
CA LYS A 8 52.19 -13.18 8.92
C LYS A 8 51.43 -12.00 8.35
N GLY A 9 51.94 -11.33 7.29
CA GLY A 9 51.30 -10.21 6.60
C GLY A 9 50.09 -10.64 5.77
N GLN A 10 50.19 -11.79 5.09
CA GLN A 10 49.13 -12.29 4.21
C GLN A 10 47.85 -12.73 4.96
N ARG A 11 47.95 -13.19 6.19
CA ARG A 11 46.78 -13.56 7.00
C ARG A 11 45.97 -12.37 7.48
N GLY A 12 46.59 -11.22 7.74
CA GLY A 12 45.92 -9.98 8.10
C GLY A 12 45.20 -9.33 6.92
N GLN A 13 45.79 -9.37 5.74
CA GLN A 13 45.23 -8.79 4.52
C GLN A 13 43.92 -9.53 4.12
N SER A 14 43.91 -10.85 4.11
CA SER A 14 42.71 -11.62 3.76
C SER A 14 41.53 -11.41 4.74
N LEU A 15 41.80 -11.15 6.02
CA LEU A 15 40.77 -10.81 7.00
C LEU A 15 40.13 -9.44 6.73
N VAL A 16 40.95 -8.45 6.33
CA VAL A 16 40.44 -7.12 5.97
C VAL A 16 39.62 -7.18 4.70
N GLU A 17 40.08 -7.91 3.68
CA GLU A 17 39.34 -8.11 2.43
C GLU A 17 38.01 -8.84 2.64
N PHE A 18 38.02 -9.89 3.48
CA PHE A 18 36.78 -10.57 3.88
C PHE A 18 35.83 -9.63 4.64
N ALA A 19 36.33 -8.83 5.58
CA ALA A 19 35.53 -7.89 6.33
C ALA A 19 34.85 -6.85 5.41
N LEU A 20 35.59 -6.28 4.44
CA LEU A 20 35.03 -5.35 3.47
C LEU A 20 33.99 -6.01 2.57
N SER A 21 34.29 -7.18 2.05
CA SER A 21 33.38 -7.94 1.18
C SER A 21 32.10 -8.34 1.93
N SER A 22 32.20 -8.72 3.20
CA SER A 22 31.04 -9.10 4.01
C SER A 22 30.08 -7.93 4.28
N VAL A 23 30.59 -6.71 4.46
CA VAL A 23 29.76 -5.52 4.60
C VAL A 23 28.94 -5.27 3.33
N VAL A 24 29.59 -5.32 2.15
CA VAL A 24 28.90 -5.16 0.87
C VAL A 24 27.81 -6.23 0.68
N LEU A 25 28.13 -7.48 1.00
CA LEU A 25 27.19 -8.58 0.90
C LEU A 25 25.98 -8.38 1.82
N LEU A 26 26.21 -7.97 3.08
CA LEU A 26 25.11 -7.69 4.02
C LEU A 26 24.23 -6.53 3.57
N LEU A 27 24.79 -5.49 2.95
CA LEU A 27 24.03 -4.39 2.39
C LEU A 27 23.15 -4.84 1.21
N LEU A 28 23.69 -5.68 0.33
CA LEU A 28 22.92 -6.23 -0.79
C LEU A 28 21.77 -7.12 -0.30
N VAL A 29 22.04 -8.00 0.66
CA VAL A 29 20.99 -8.88 1.24
C VAL A 29 19.93 -8.05 1.95
N GLY A 30 20.32 -7.04 2.74
CA GLY A 30 19.39 -6.13 3.41
C GLY A 30 18.49 -5.37 2.42
N GLY A 31 19.08 -4.84 1.35
CA GLY A 31 18.33 -4.17 0.29
C GLY A 31 17.33 -5.09 -0.43
N LEU A 32 17.72 -6.34 -0.69
CA LEU A 32 16.85 -7.33 -1.29
C LEU A 32 15.64 -7.67 -0.39
N VAL A 33 15.88 -7.77 0.93
CA VAL A 33 14.81 -8.01 1.92
C VAL A 33 13.82 -6.83 1.93
N ASP A 34 14.30 -5.59 1.93
CA ASP A 34 13.43 -4.41 1.90
C ASP A 34 12.59 -4.33 0.62
N ILE A 35 13.18 -4.61 -0.54
CA ILE A 35 12.45 -4.66 -1.81
C ILE A 35 11.39 -5.76 -1.78
N GLY A 36 11.75 -6.97 -1.34
CA GLY A 36 10.80 -8.09 -1.22
C GLY A 36 9.62 -7.76 -0.31
N ARG A 37 9.88 -7.07 0.81
CA ARG A 37 8.84 -6.62 1.71
C ARG A 37 7.96 -5.53 1.10
N ALA A 38 8.52 -4.58 0.36
CA ALA A 38 7.74 -3.56 -0.33
C ALA A 38 6.80 -4.17 -1.38
N ILE A 39 7.28 -5.14 -2.17
CA ILE A 39 6.46 -5.88 -3.13
C ILE A 39 5.33 -6.63 -2.40
N TYR A 40 5.65 -7.35 -1.34
CA TYR A 40 4.65 -8.09 -0.55
C TYR A 40 3.54 -7.17 -0.01
N ILE A 41 3.91 -6.00 0.52
CA ILE A 41 2.94 -5.00 0.99
C ILE A 41 2.09 -4.50 -0.17
N THR A 42 2.69 -4.17 -1.32
CA THR A 42 1.96 -3.69 -2.51
C THR A 42 0.91 -4.69 -2.98
N GLU A 43 1.23 -5.98 -3.00
CA GLU A 43 0.27 -7.04 -3.33
C GLU A 43 -0.87 -7.12 -2.31
N GLY A 44 -0.56 -6.99 -1.02
CA GLY A 44 -1.57 -6.95 0.04
C GLY A 44 -2.52 -5.74 -0.09
N LEU A 45 -1.99 -4.56 -0.41
CA LEU A 45 -2.79 -3.36 -0.66
C LEU A 45 -3.68 -3.54 -1.90
N SER A 46 -3.14 -4.15 -2.96
CA SER A 46 -3.88 -4.40 -4.20
C SER A 46 -5.03 -5.40 -4.00
N SER A 47 -4.78 -6.48 -3.25
CA SER A 47 -5.82 -7.45 -2.88
C SER A 47 -6.94 -6.77 -2.08
N ALA A 48 -6.57 -5.95 -1.09
CA ALA A 48 -7.51 -5.25 -0.23
C ALA A 48 -8.37 -4.23 -1.01
N ALA A 49 -7.76 -3.43 -1.89
CA ALA A 49 -8.48 -2.48 -2.73
C ALA A 49 -9.48 -3.19 -3.66
N ARG A 50 -9.05 -4.27 -4.31
CA ARG A 50 -9.87 -5.07 -5.22
C ARG A 50 -11.05 -5.71 -4.51
N GLU A 51 -10.83 -6.34 -3.37
CA GLU A 51 -11.89 -6.99 -2.62
C GLU A 51 -12.89 -5.97 -2.05
N GLY A 52 -12.40 -4.82 -1.57
CA GLY A 52 -13.25 -3.71 -1.14
C GLY A 52 -14.14 -3.18 -2.26
N ALA A 53 -13.58 -2.93 -3.45
CA ALA A 53 -14.32 -2.47 -4.61
C ALA A 53 -15.35 -3.50 -5.08
N ARG A 54 -14.96 -4.79 -5.15
CA ARG A 54 -15.86 -5.88 -5.51
C ARG A 54 -17.05 -6.00 -4.55
N HIS A 55 -16.79 -5.84 -3.25
CA HIS A 55 -17.82 -5.89 -2.24
C HIS A 55 -18.80 -4.72 -2.36
N GLY A 56 -18.28 -3.50 -2.50
CA GLY A 56 -19.10 -2.30 -2.67
C GLY A 56 -19.92 -2.27 -3.96
N ALA A 57 -19.40 -2.85 -5.04
CA ALA A 57 -20.07 -2.89 -6.34
C ALA A 57 -21.19 -3.94 -6.44
N TRP A 58 -21.37 -4.82 -5.45
CA TRP A 58 -22.35 -5.91 -5.49
C TRP A 58 -23.80 -5.40 -5.44
N PHE A 59 -24.67 -5.99 -6.25
CA PHE A 59 -26.07 -5.65 -6.37
C PHE A 59 -26.95 -6.88 -6.07
N ASP A 60 -27.95 -6.66 -5.22
CA ASP A 60 -28.97 -7.66 -4.92
C ASP A 60 -30.20 -7.45 -5.83
N ALA A 61 -30.23 -8.19 -6.92
CA ALA A 61 -31.30 -8.09 -7.92
C ALA A 61 -32.71 -8.38 -7.35
N PRO A 62 -32.95 -9.37 -6.48
CA PRO A 62 -34.24 -9.58 -5.85
C PRO A 62 -34.78 -8.39 -5.06
N HIS A 63 -33.91 -7.67 -4.36
CA HIS A 63 -34.28 -6.53 -3.54
C HIS A 63 -34.04 -5.17 -4.19
N GLN A 64 -33.51 -5.15 -5.43
CA GLN A 64 -33.20 -3.94 -6.19
C GLN A 64 -32.33 -2.96 -5.37
N SER A 65 -31.29 -3.48 -4.72
CA SER A 65 -30.47 -2.71 -3.80
C SER A 65 -28.99 -3.07 -3.92
N SER A 66 -28.13 -2.16 -3.51
CA SER A 66 -26.68 -2.38 -3.34
C SER A 66 -26.35 -2.41 -1.84
N PRO A 67 -26.58 -3.54 -1.14
CA PRO A 67 -26.62 -3.60 0.33
C PRO A 67 -25.25 -3.36 0.96
N TYR A 68 -24.18 -3.44 0.19
CA TYR A 68 -22.81 -3.29 0.68
C TYR A 68 -22.14 -2.00 0.22
N LEU A 69 -22.86 -1.16 -0.55
CA LEU A 69 -22.36 0.12 -1.02
C LEU A 69 -22.47 1.17 0.08
N TYR A 70 -21.67 1.04 1.13
CA TYR A 70 -21.44 2.09 2.12
C TYR A 70 -20.08 1.89 2.80
N ASP A 71 -19.50 3.00 3.23
CA ASP A 71 -18.08 3.06 3.57
C ASP A 71 -17.68 2.10 4.70
N ALA A 72 -18.54 1.89 5.68
CA ALA A 72 -18.26 0.98 6.81
C ALA A 72 -18.12 -0.48 6.37
N GLN A 73 -18.93 -0.94 5.42
CA GLN A 73 -18.85 -2.32 4.91
C GLN A 73 -17.64 -2.51 4.02
N ILE A 74 -17.39 -1.56 3.12
CA ILE A 74 -16.20 -1.60 2.26
C ILE A 74 -14.94 -1.61 3.13
N LYS A 75 -14.88 -0.73 4.15
CA LYS A 75 -13.76 -0.70 5.09
C LYS A 75 -13.58 -2.02 5.83
N ALA A 76 -14.66 -2.66 6.29
CA ALA A 76 -14.56 -3.92 7.02
C ALA A 76 -13.91 -5.02 6.18
N VAL A 77 -14.25 -5.10 4.89
CA VAL A 77 -13.67 -6.06 3.95
C VAL A 77 -12.21 -5.73 3.64
N VAL A 78 -11.91 -4.44 3.39
CA VAL A 78 -10.53 -3.98 3.19
C VAL A 78 -9.66 -4.34 4.39
N ASP A 79 -10.13 -4.08 5.62
CA ASP A 79 -9.38 -4.38 6.83
C ASP A 79 -9.18 -5.89 7.05
N GLN A 80 -10.16 -6.71 6.65
CA GLN A 80 -10.03 -8.16 6.70
C GLN A 80 -8.91 -8.65 5.76
N GLU A 81 -8.85 -8.13 4.54
CA GLU A 81 -7.79 -8.47 3.58
C GLU A 81 -6.43 -7.94 4.01
N LEU A 82 -6.37 -6.72 4.56
CA LEU A 82 -5.13 -6.19 5.13
C LEU A 82 -4.62 -7.09 6.27
N ALA A 83 -5.51 -7.53 7.17
CA ALA A 83 -5.15 -8.41 8.27
C ALA A 83 -4.65 -9.79 7.78
N ALA A 84 -5.26 -10.35 6.72
CA ALA A 84 -4.80 -11.59 6.09
C ALA A 84 -3.37 -11.48 5.55
N ASN A 85 -2.96 -10.27 5.16
CA ASN A 85 -1.60 -9.94 4.72
C ASN A 85 -0.72 -9.36 5.84
N SER A 86 -1.10 -9.54 7.11
CA SER A 86 -0.35 -9.04 8.27
C SER A 86 -0.11 -7.53 8.28
N LEU A 87 -1.01 -6.77 7.65
CA LEU A 87 -1.03 -5.32 7.65
C LEU A 87 -2.01 -4.78 8.70
N PRO A 88 -1.77 -3.59 9.27
CA PRO A 88 -2.71 -3.00 10.22
C PRO A 88 -4.00 -2.56 9.53
N ALA A 89 -5.08 -2.45 10.31
CA ALA A 89 -6.34 -1.92 9.83
C ALA A 89 -6.19 -0.51 9.25
N SER A 90 -6.97 -0.20 8.22
CA SER A 90 -6.91 1.09 7.54
C SER A 90 -7.53 2.22 8.37
N VAL A 91 -7.07 3.44 8.13
CA VAL A 91 -7.74 4.67 8.59
C VAL A 91 -8.61 5.18 7.45
N LEU A 92 -9.93 5.12 7.65
CA LEU A 92 -10.88 5.65 6.68
C LEU A 92 -10.81 7.18 6.66
N LYS A 93 -10.66 7.76 5.49
CA LYS A 93 -10.53 9.20 5.28
C LYS A 93 -11.83 9.88 4.87
N ASN A 94 -12.81 9.12 4.38
CA ASN A 94 -14.16 9.61 4.11
C ASN A 94 -14.98 9.71 5.41
N PRO A 95 -15.98 10.58 5.48
CA PRO A 95 -16.33 11.66 4.53
C PRO A 95 -15.58 12.96 4.79
N THR A 96 -14.70 13.00 5.79
CA THR A 96 -14.06 14.23 6.28
C THR A 96 -13.02 14.81 5.33
N THR A 97 -12.56 14.01 4.36
CA THR A 97 -11.60 14.43 3.33
C THR A 97 -12.14 14.13 1.94
N THR A 98 -11.75 14.97 0.99
CA THR A 98 -11.96 14.69 -0.44
C THR A 98 -11.11 13.51 -0.88
N CYS A 99 -11.43 12.94 -2.04
CA CYS A 99 -10.57 11.93 -2.69
C CYS A 99 -9.13 12.43 -2.83
N PRO A 100 -8.14 11.51 -2.82
CA PRO A 100 -6.75 11.91 -2.86
C PRO A 100 -6.44 12.71 -4.12
N SER A 101 -5.68 13.80 -3.95
CA SER A 101 -5.28 14.64 -5.06
C SER A 101 -4.26 13.90 -5.93
N VAL A 102 -4.52 13.89 -7.24
CA VAL A 102 -3.61 13.32 -8.23
C VAL A 102 -2.49 14.29 -8.60
N ALA A 103 -1.31 13.77 -8.91
CA ALA A 103 -0.15 14.60 -9.24
C ALA A 103 -0.09 15.01 -10.72
N ASP A 104 -0.78 14.28 -11.60
CA ASP A 104 -0.81 14.49 -13.05
C ASP A 104 -2.09 15.16 -13.55
N GLY A 105 -3.03 15.46 -12.64
CA GLY A 105 -4.29 16.13 -12.97
C GLY A 105 -5.34 15.24 -13.66
N ASN A 106 -5.20 13.89 -13.60
CA ASN A 106 -6.24 13.01 -14.12
C ASN A 106 -7.56 13.16 -13.33
N THR A 107 -8.69 12.90 -13.99
CA THR A 107 -10.03 13.07 -13.39
C THR A 107 -10.58 11.80 -12.76
N PHE A 108 -9.88 10.68 -12.88
CA PHE A 108 -10.34 9.37 -12.41
C PHE A 108 -9.77 8.98 -11.05
N HIS A 109 -9.07 9.88 -10.36
CA HIS A 109 -8.41 9.60 -9.10
C HIS A 109 -7.51 8.37 -9.13
N ASN A 110 -6.79 8.18 -10.25
CA ASN A 110 -5.78 7.14 -10.42
C ASN A 110 -4.40 7.65 -9.99
N PRO A 111 -3.47 6.78 -9.57
CA PRO A 111 -2.11 7.21 -9.31
C PRO A 111 -1.45 7.80 -10.58
N PRO A 112 -0.48 8.70 -10.44
CA PRO A 112 0.22 9.07 -9.19
C PRO A 112 -0.53 10.09 -8.34
N TYR A 113 -0.50 9.91 -7.03
CA TYR A 113 -1.08 10.86 -6.08
C TYR A 113 -0.05 11.86 -5.57
N THR A 114 -0.52 13.02 -5.11
CA THR A 114 0.35 14.01 -4.45
C THR A 114 0.88 13.48 -3.12
N ASN A 115 2.06 13.93 -2.70
CA ASN A 115 2.66 13.49 -1.43
C ASN A 115 1.76 13.77 -0.20
N ALA A 116 0.97 14.83 -0.25
CA ALA A 116 0.05 15.18 0.83
C ALA A 116 -1.11 14.18 1.02
N SER A 117 -1.42 13.37 0.00
CA SER A 117 -2.45 12.35 0.05
C SER A 117 -2.03 11.10 0.83
N TYR A 118 -0.72 10.91 1.03
CA TYR A 118 -0.20 9.73 1.73
C TYR A 118 -0.19 9.90 3.25
N PRO A 119 -0.24 8.78 4.01
CA PRO A 119 -0.12 8.83 5.46
C PRO A 119 1.18 9.50 5.91
N ALA A 120 1.07 10.47 6.83
CA ALA A 120 2.23 11.00 7.54
C ALA A 120 2.81 9.94 8.51
N THR A 121 1.95 9.05 9.04
CA THR A 121 2.35 7.93 9.88
C THR A 121 2.80 6.77 8.99
N VAL A 122 4.06 6.37 9.16
CA VAL A 122 4.62 5.22 8.42
C VAL A 122 3.95 3.91 8.84
N ASN A 123 3.87 2.99 7.90
CA ASN A 123 3.31 1.65 8.08
C ASN A 123 1.83 1.62 8.53
N GLN A 124 1.08 2.69 8.24
CA GLN A 124 -0.35 2.79 8.51
C GLN A 124 -1.12 3.00 7.19
N PRO A 125 -1.99 2.08 6.75
CA PRO A 125 -2.80 2.28 5.55
C PRO A 125 -3.84 3.39 5.74
N TRP A 126 -4.01 4.25 4.73
CA TRP A 126 -5.15 5.15 4.61
C TRP A 126 -6.08 4.63 3.51
N LEU A 127 -7.37 4.60 3.80
CA LEU A 127 -8.42 4.18 2.90
C LEU A 127 -9.24 5.38 2.45
N TYR A 128 -9.37 5.54 1.14
CA TYR A 128 -10.31 6.46 0.51
C TYR A 128 -11.30 5.65 -0.31
N ILE A 129 -12.56 6.02 -0.25
CA ILE A 129 -13.63 5.44 -1.05
C ILE A 129 -14.22 6.59 -1.86
N CYS A 130 -14.02 6.56 -3.17
CA CYS A 130 -14.40 7.62 -4.08
C CYS A 130 -15.49 7.14 -5.02
N TYR A 131 -16.42 8.03 -5.34
CA TYR A 131 -17.52 7.77 -6.26
C TYR A 131 -17.46 8.74 -7.42
N ASP A 132 -17.79 8.30 -8.61
CA ASP A 132 -17.56 8.98 -9.90
C ASP A 132 -18.05 10.44 -9.95
N ASN A 133 -19.18 10.74 -9.34
CA ASN A 133 -19.78 12.07 -9.38
C ASN A 133 -19.85 12.77 -8.01
N ALA A 134 -19.27 12.20 -6.98
CA ALA A 134 -19.43 12.68 -5.61
C ALA A 134 -18.23 12.32 -4.74
N ALA A 135 -17.08 12.93 -5.02
CA ALA A 135 -15.89 12.80 -4.17
C ALA A 135 -16.24 13.11 -2.71
N GLY A 136 -15.88 12.19 -1.80
CA GLY A 136 -16.12 12.36 -0.37
C GLY A 136 -17.55 12.14 0.09
N VAL A 137 -18.40 11.51 -0.71
CA VAL A 137 -19.70 11.04 -0.24
C VAL A 137 -19.53 9.80 0.63
N ASP A 138 -20.13 9.83 1.80
CA ASP A 138 -20.23 8.69 2.70
C ASP A 138 -21.65 8.10 2.61
N PHE A 139 -21.74 6.88 2.19
CA PHE A 139 -22.98 6.12 2.30
C PHE A 139 -23.02 5.45 3.67
N THR A 140 -23.73 6.04 4.61
CA THR A 140 -23.87 5.54 5.98
C THR A 140 -24.78 4.33 6.10
N SER A 141 -25.50 3.99 5.04
CA SER A 141 -26.37 2.84 4.92
C SER A 141 -26.33 2.29 3.50
N ALA A 142 -26.86 1.08 3.32
CA ALA A 142 -26.98 0.48 1.99
C ALA A 142 -27.67 1.44 1.01
N ALA A 143 -27.03 1.74 -0.11
CA ALA A 143 -27.56 2.61 -1.13
C ALA A 143 -28.32 1.80 -2.19
N SER A 144 -29.39 2.38 -2.72
CA SER A 144 -30.12 1.84 -3.84
C SER A 144 -30.18 2.85 -4.98
N GLY A 145 -30.35 2.39 -6.21
CA GLY A 145 -30.42 3.28 -7.38
C GLY A 145 -29.08 3.91 -7.77
N GLN A 146 -27.95 3.32 -7.34
CA GLN A 146 -26.59 3.77 -7.64
C GLN A 146 -25.95 3.00 -8.81
N GLY A 147 -26.74 2.19 -9.50
CA GLY A 147 -26.26 1.44 -10.66
C GLY A 147 -25.65 2.33 -11.72
N GLY A 148 -24.51 1.92 -12.27
CA GLY A 148 -23.76 2.68 -13.27
C GLY A 148 -22.80 3.73 -12.72
N GLN A 149 -22.78 3.96 -11.38
CA GLN A 149 -21.72 4.76 -10.76
C GLN A 149 -20.44 3.94 -10.61
N ASP A 150 -19.32 4.62 -10.65
CA ASP A 150 -18.01 4.00 -10.41
C ASP A 150 -17.61 4.16 -8.95
N VAL A 151 -17.27 3.06 -8.29
CA VAL A 151 -16.66 3.06 -6.97
C VAL A 151 -15.16 2.80 -7.11
N ASN A 152 -14.35 3.71 -6.61
CA ASN A 152 -12.90 3.61 -6.59
C ASN A 152 -12.42 3.46 -5.14
N VAL A 153 -11.93 2.29 -4.81
CA VAL A 153 -11.33 1.99 -3.51
C VAL A 153 -9.84 2.20 -3.60
N ILE A 154 -9.33 3.16 -2.85
CA ILE A 154 -7.92 3.59 -2.90
C ILE A 154 -7.29 3.35 -1.54
N VAL A 155 -6.19 2.58 -1.52
CA VAL A 155 -5.41 2.32 -0.31
C VAL A 155 -4.02 2.92 -0.49
N LEU A 156 -3.69 3.90 0.34
CA LEU A 156 -2.39 4.59 0.34
C LEU A 156 -1.58 4.18 1.57
N TYR A 157 -0.28 4.03 1.38
CA TYR A 157 0.61 3.55 2.41
C TYR A 157 1.99 4.21 2.31
N THR A 158 2.53 4.61 3.45
CA THR A 158 3.90 5.12 3.54
C THR A 158 4.79 4.04 4.13
N TYR A 159 5.60 3.43 3.28
CA TYR A 159 6.53 2.36 3.64
C TYR A 159 7.83 2.92 4.21
N SER A 160 8.27 2.35 5.33
CA SER A 160 9.60 2.62 5.90
C SER A 160 10.49 1.39 5.77
N PRO A 161 11.66 1.49 5.11
CA PRO A 161 12.62 0.40 5.04
C PRO A 161 13.08 -0.06 6.42
N LEU A 162 13.38 -1.35 6.56
CA LEU A 162 13.93 -1.93 7.79
C LEU A 162 15.42 -1.64 7.92
N THR A 163 16.14 -1.60 6.79
CA THR A 163 17.57 -1.35 6.81
C THR A 163 17.84 0.15 7.00
N PRO A 164 18.61 0.52 8.05
CA PRO A 164 18.91 1.93 8.32
C PRO A 164 19.62 2.63 7.15
N LEU A 165 20.37 1.87 6.37
CA LEU A 165 21.08 2.42 5.21
C LEU A 165 20.11 2.95 4.16
N LEU A 166 19.08 2.16 3.80
CA LEU A 166 18.08 2.61 2.82
C LEU A 166 17.19 3.69 3.41
N GLY A 167 16.76 3.55 4.66
CA GLY A 167 15.93 4.55 5.34
C GLY A 167 16.62 5.90 5.47
N ASN A 168 17.91 5.95 5.77
CA ASN A 168 18.66 7.20 5.92
C ASN A 168 18.99 7.87 4.59
N GLN A 169 19.17 7.08 3.52
CA GLN A 169 19.56 7.62 2.20
C GLN A 169 18.35 7.96 1.33
N PHE A 170 17.28 7.18 1.38
CA PHE A 170 16.13 7.32 0.48
C PHE A 170 14.85 7.71 1.19
N GLY A 171 14.85 7.70 2.54
CA GLY A 171 13.66 8.03 3.33
C GLY A 171 12.55 6.97 3.24
N THR A 172 11.31 7.44 3.20
CA THR A 172 10.11 6.60 3.07
C THR A 172 9.66 6.51 1.62
N PHE A 173 8.99 5.41 1.27
CA PHE A 173 8.41 5.20 -0.06
C PHE A 173 6.89 5.22 0.02
N HIS A 174 6.27 5.85 -0.96
CA HIS A 174 4.83 5.88 -1.10
C HIS A 174 4.36 4.70 -1.97
N LEU A 175 3.48 3.88 -1.40
CA LEU A 175 2.82 2.78 -2.08
C LEU A 175 1.34 3.12 -2.23
N ALA A 176 0.79 2.85 -3.39
CA ALA A 176 -0.61 3.10 -3.69
C ALA A 176 -1.21 1.91 -4.42
N SER A 177 -2.44 1.60 -4.08
CA SER A 177 -3.27 0.71 -4.85
C SER A 177 -4.68 1.30 -4.97
N ASN A 178 -5.29 1.16 -6.13
CA ASN A 178 -6.67 1.55 -6.37
C ASN A 178 -7.34 0.53 -7.28
N GLU A 179 -8.65 0.40 -7.11
CA GLU A 179 -9.48 -0.44 -7.95
C GLU A 179 -10.81 0.26 -8.23
N HIS A 180 -11.13 0.36 -9.51
CA HIS A 180 -12.39 0.89 -10.00
C HIS A 180 -13.33 -0.24 -10.38
N LEU A 181 -14.53 -0.20 -9.85
CA LEU A 181 -15.61 -1.09 -10.29
C LEU A 181 -16.92 -0.31 -10.43
N THR A 182 -17.62 -0.55 -11.54
CA THR A 182 -18.96 0.01 -11.74
C THR A 182 -19.94 -0.70 -10.82
N VAL A 183 -20.67 0.08 -10.02
CA VAL A 183 -21.72 -0.43 -9.17
C VAL A 183 -22.80 -1.07 -10.02
N GLN A 184 -23.07 -2.33 -9.77
CA GLN A 184 -24.11 -3.06 -10.47
C GLN A 184 -25.48 -2.49 -10.09
N GLY A 185 -26.38 -2.43 -11.04
CA GLY A 185 -27.73 -1.89 -10.85
C GLY A 185 -28.66 -2.41 -11.92
N PRO A 186 -29.98 -2.14 -11.77
CA PRO A 186 -30.96 -2.50 -12.77
C PRO A 186 -30.72 -1.74 -14.07
#